data_b08936b7a4429e09b5c249644843110c
#
_entry.id   b08936b7a4429e09b5c249644843110c
#
_cell.length_a   1.000
_cell.length_b   1.000
_cell.length_c   1.000
_cell.angle_alpha   90.00
_cell.angle_beta   90.00
_cell.angle_gamma   90.00
#
_symmetry.space_group_name_H-M   'P 1'
#
loop_
_entity.id
_entity.type
_entity.pdbx_description
1 polymer ?
#
loop_
_entity_poly.entity_id
_entity_poly.type
_entity_poly.pdbx_seq_one_letter_code
_entity_poly.pdbx_strand_id
1 'polypeptide(L)'
;MKTQLNILLGGLGLFALQGCKAPQAEQSVQPNVIYVFPDQYRNQAMEFWGQEGFREKVNFRNDPVHTPRLNDFARESVVLTSAMSNCPLSSPHRGSLLTGMYPNKSGIPLNCNSSRPISSLREDAVCVSDVFCNAGYDCAYFGKLHADFPTPNDPERPGQYVEDRVPAWDAYTPKERRHGFNYWYSYGTFDEHKNPHYWDTEGRRHDPREWSPLHESGKVVSYLKNEGNVRDPKKPFFIMVGMNPPHSPYRSLDDCMEEDFNLYKNQPLDSLLVRPNADSKMLKAESARYYFASVTGVDRAFGQILDALKELGLDKNTIVAVSYTHLTLPTNS
;
A
#
# COMPACT_ATOMS: atom_id res chain seq x y z
N MET A 1 93.29 20.69 -38.69
CA MET A 1 91.97 20.59 -39.27
C MET A 1 91.00 20.13 -38.14
N LYS A 2 90.22 21.03 -37.62
CA LYS A 2 89.28 20.77 -36.54
C LYS A 2 87.85 21.05 -37.14
N THR A 3 87.10 20.01 -37.28
CA THR A 3 85.73 20.09 -37.78
C THR A 3 84.80 20.40 -36.59
N GLN A 4 84.06 21.49 -36.65
CA GLN A 4 83.05 21.83 -35.67
C GLN A 4 81.71 21.19 -36.04
N LEU A 5 81.13 20.54 -35.07
CA LEU A 5 79.81 19.92 -35.19
C LEU A 5 78.75 20.86 -34.57
N ASN A 6 77.88 21.43 -35.37
CA ASN A 6 76.74 22.25 -34.92
C ASN A 6 75.60 21.35 -34.50
N ILE A 7 75.25 21.42 -33.21
CA ILE A 7 74.04 20.73 -32.66
C ILE A 7 72.88 21.70 -32.73
N LEU A 8 71.86 21.38 -33.54
CA LEU A 8 70.56 22.06 -33.57
C LEU A 8 69.72 21.58 -32.40
N LEU A 9 69.41 22.45 -31.46
CA LEU A 9 68.47 22.20 -30.41
C LEU A 9 67.01 22.39 -31.00
N GLY A 10 66.30 21.28 -31.24
CA GLY A 10 64.90 21.29 -31.57
C GLY A 10 64.06 21.50 -30.31
N GLY A 11 63.29 22.58 -30.28
CA GLY A 11 62.35 22.86 -29.20
C GLY A 11 61.22 21.82 -29.14
N LEU A 12 61.13 21.11 -28.00
CA LEU A 12 59.94 20.32 -27.69
C LEU A 12 58.78 21.26 -27.25
N GLY A 13 57.77 21.41 -28.11
CA GLY A 13 56.53 22.03 -27.74
C GLY A 13 55.77 21.12 -26.79
N LEU A 14 55.56 21.56 -25.55
CA LEU A 14 54.59 20.93 -24.63
C LEU A 14 53.18 21.17 -25.16
N PHE A 15 52.59 20.16 -25.80
CA PHE A 15 51.15 20.11 -25.99
C PHE A 15 50.46 19.77 -24.65
N ALA A 16 49.86 20.77 -23.98
CA ALA A 16 48.97 20.55 -22.88
C ALA A 16 47.75 19.78 -23.38
N LEU A 17 47.67 18.48 -23.08
CA LEU A 17 46.47 17.70 -23.22
C LEU A 17 45.42 18.27 -22.25
N GLN A 18 44.54 19.14 -22.74
CA GLN A 18 43.28 19.44 -22.07
C GLN A 18 42.47 18.16 -22.00
N GLY A 19 42.56 17.47 -20.87
CA GLY A 19 41.71 16.33 -20.59
C GLY A 19 40.26 16.78 -20.64
N CYS A 20 39.50 16.29 -21.63
CA CYS A 20 38.04 16.33 -21.60
C CYS A 20 37.61 15.70 -20.27
N LYS A 21 37.11 16.52 -19.32
CA LYS A 21 36.39 15.99 -18.18
C LYS A 21 35.18 15.23 -18.78
N ALA A 22 35.17 13.93 -18.62
CA ALA A 22 33.97 13.14 -18.87
C ALA A 22 32.81 13.79 -18.11
N PRO A 23 31.62 13.93 -18.72
CA PRO A 23 30.47 14.44 -18.01
C PRO A 23 30.35 13.59 -16.73
N GLN A 24 30.39 14.23 -15.56
CA GLN A 24 30.01 13.58 -14.33
C GLN A 24 28.60 13.08 -14.55
N ALA A 25 28.41 11.77 -14.54
CA ALA A 25 27.07 11.19 -14.51
C ALA A 25 26.35 11.88 -13.35
N GLU A 26 25.29 12.61 -13.66
CA GLU A 26 24.38 13.12 -12.63
C GLU A 26 24.05 11.92 -11.75
N GLN A 27 24.37 11.98 -10.47
CA GLN A 27 23.96 10.95 -9.53
C GLN A 27 22.42 10.92 -9.60
N SER A 28 21.88 9.87 -10.19
CA SER A 28 20.45 9.70 -10.26
C SER A 28 19.92 9.66 -8.83
N VAL A 29 19.13 10.68 -8.46
CA VAL A 29 18.51 10.73 -7.14
C VAL A 29 17.56 9.55 -7.07
N GLN A 30 17.78 8.65 -6.10
CA GLN A 30 16.90 7.50 -5.89
C GLN A 30 15.47 8.00 -5.62
N PRO A 31 14.44 7.52 -6.36
CA PRO A 31 13.07 7.96 -6.14
C PRO A 31 12.53 7.41 -4.82
N ASN A 32 11.67 8.18 -4.17
CA ASN A 32 10.82 7.66 -3.12
C ASN A 32 9.80 6.67 -3.70
N VAL A 33 9.30 5.77 -2.88
CA VAL A 33 8.28 4.79 -3.31
C VAL A 33 7.17 4.73 -2.28
N ILE A 34 5.92 4.85 -2.74
CA ILE A 34 4.72 4.61 -1.93
C ILE A 34 3.91 3.51 -2.61
N TYR A 35 3.54 2.49 -1.84
CA TYR A 35 2.69 1.40 -2.28
C TYR A 35 1.42 1.36 -1.43
N VAL A 36 0.27 1.63 -2.05
CA VAL A 36 -1.05 1.62 -1.39
C VAL A 36 -1.85 0.43 -1.88
N PHE A 37 -2.42 -0.34 -0.95
CA PHE A 37 -3.22 -1.51 -1.29
C PHE A 37 -4.40 -1.71 -0.32
N PRO A 38 -5.59 -1.25 -0.67
CA PRO A 38 -6.81 -1.51 0.09
C PRO A 38 -7.25 -2.98 -0.04
N ASP A 39 -7.87 -3.50 1.04
CA ASP A 39 -8.31 -4.89 1.12
C ASP A 39 -9.76 -5.05 0.59
N GLN A 40 -10.04 -6.15 -0.09
CA GLN A 40 -11.35 -6.45 -0.70
C GLN A 40 -11.84 -5.39 -1.72
N TYR A 41 -10.94 -4.63 -2.28
CA TYR A 41 -11.27 -3.65 -3.31
C TYR A 41 -11.44 -4.36 -4.66
N ARG A 42 -12.63 -4.28 -5.26
CA ARG A 42 -12.91 -4.95 -6.53
C ARG A 42 -12.35 -4.17 -7.71
N ASN A 43 -11.78 -4.87 -8.69
CA ASN A 43 -11.28 -4.26 -9.93
C ASN A 43 -12.34 -3.37 -10.60
N GLN A 44 -13.60 -3.81 -10.65
CA GLN A 44 -14.67 -3.06 -11.28
C GLN A 44 -15.13 -1.84 -10.46
N ALA A 45 -14.75 -1.72 -9.18
CA ALA A 45 -15.13 -0.61 -8.32
C ALA A 45 -14.18 0.59 -8.47
N MET A 46 -13.88 0.98 -9.71
CA MET A 46 -13.10 2.15 -10.08
C MET A 46 -13.82 2.87 -11.22
N GLU A 47 -14.13 4.14 -11.01
CA GLU A 47 -14.93 4.92 -11.94
C GLU A 47 -14.23 5.14 -13.29
N PHE A 48 -12.90 5.25 -13.31
CA PHE A 48 -12.13 5.49 -14.54
C PHE A 48 -12.32 4.40 -15.60
N TRP A 49 -12.70 3.17 -15.22
CA TRP A 49 -13.01 2.12 -16.20
C TRP A 49 -14.22 2.45 -17.10
N GLY A 50 -15.08 3.40 -16.68
CA GLY A 50 -16.18 3.91 -17.50
C GLY A 50 -15.80 5.06 -18.42
N GLN A 51 -14.60 5.63 -18.30
CA GLN A 51 -14.17 6.81 -19.04
C GLN A 51 -13.56 6.45 -20.41
N GLU A 52 -13.59 7.41 -21.33
CA GLU A 52 -12.92 7.31 -22.62
C GLU A 52 -11.41 7.03 -22.46
N GLY A 53 -10.87 6.18 -23.30
CA GLY A 53 -9.48 5.75 -23.23
C GLY A 53 -9.22 4.57 -22.27
N PHE A 54 -10.13 4.29 -21.33
CA PHE A 54 -10.07 3.12 -20.44
C PHE A 54 -11.16 2.10 -20.76
N ARG A 55 -12.36 2.57 -21.09
CA ARG A 55 -13.54 1.74 -21.34
C ARG A 55 -13.30 0.70 -22.44
N GLU A 56 -12.58 1.07 -23.46
CA GLU A 56 -12.28 0.23 -24.63
C GLU A 56 -11.23 -0.85 -24.35
N LYS A 57 -10.53 -0.74 -23.23
CA LYS A 57 -9.44 -1.67 -22.83
C LYS A 57 -9.89 -2.81 -21.94
N VAL A 58 -11.16 -2.80 -21.54
CA VAL A 58 -11.73 -3.81 -20.64
C VAL A 58 -13.03 -4.38 -21.18
N ASN A 59 -13.34 -5.63 -20.82
CA ASN A 59 -14.54 -6.36 -21.28
C ASN A 59 -15.63 -6.45 -20.20
N PHE A 60 -15.57 -5.61 -19.18
CA PHE A 60 -16.55 -5.57 -18.11
C PHE A 60 -17.17 -4.17 -17.96
N ARG A 61 -18.33 -4.10 -17.33
CA ARG A 61 -18.94 -2.85 -16.88
C ARG A 61 -18.40 -2.53 -15.47
N ASN A 62 -17.98 -1.29 -15.27
CA ASN A 62 -17.59 -0.82 -13.95
C ASN A 62 -18.81 -0.66 -13.02
N ASP A 63 -18.57 -0.78 -11.72
CA ASP A 63 -19.54 -0.44 -10.69
C ASP A 63 -19.77 1.09 -10.69
N PRO A 64 -20.99 1.57 -10.36
CA PRO A 64 -21.33 2.99 -10.34
C PRO A 64 -20.81 3.65 -9.05
N VAL A 65 -19.51 3.69 -8.89
CA VAL A 65 -18.81 4.28 -7.74
C VAL A 65 -18.23 5.65 -8.09
N HIS A 66 -17.99 6.48 -7.08
CA HIS A 66 -17.34 7.78 -7.21
C HIS A 66 -15.90 7.68 -6.70
N THR A 67 -14.94 7.71 -7.61
CA THR A 67 -13.51 7.62 -7.30
C THR A 67 -12.70 8.67 -8.07
N PRO A 68 -12.99 9.98 -7.85
CA PRO A 68 -12.38 11.07 -8.64
C PRO A 68 -10.87 11.15 -8.50
N ARG A 69 -10.31 10.80 -7.33
CA ARG A 69 -8.86 10.83 -7.10
C ARG A 69 -8.13 9.75 -7.89
N LEU A 70 -8.70 8.54 -7.94
CA LEU A 70 -8.21 7.46 -8.81
C LEU A 70 -8.39 7.79 -10.29
N ASN A 71 -9.46 8.51 -10.67
CA ASN A 71 -9.65 8.98 -12.05
C ASN A 71 -8.50 9.87 -12.49
N ASP A 72 -8.16 10.88 -11.68
CA ASP A 72 -7.07 11.81 -11.97
C ASP A 72 -5.71 11.07 -11.98
N PHE A 73 -5.48 10.23 -10.99
CA PHE A 73 -4.26 9.43 -10.90
C PHE A 73 -4.09 8.49 -12.09
N ALA A 74 -5.16 7.82 -12.54
CA ALA A 74 -5.11 6.90 -13.68
C ALA A 74 -4.74 7.58 -15.00
N ARG A 75 -5.16 8.84 -15.21
CA ARG A 75 -4.84 9.61 -16.42
C ARG A 75 -3.34 9.92 -16.55
N GLU A 76 -2.64 10.02 -15.42
CA GLU A 76 -1.21 10.32 -15.34
C GLU A 76 -0.36 9.07 -15.07
N SER A 77 -0.96 7.87 -15.13
CA SER A 77 -0.33 6.62 -14.71
C SER A 77 -0.28 5.56 -15.79
N VAL A 78 0.58 4.57 -15.60
CA VAL A 78 0.52 3.30 -16.33
C VAL A 78 -0.51 2.40 -15.66
N VAL A 79 -1.61 2.11 -16.36
CA VAL A 79 -2.67 1.24 -15.86
C VAL A 79 -2.50 -0.17 -16.41
N LEU A 80 -2.28 -1.14 -15.51
CA LEU A 80 -2.13 -2.56 -15.85
C LEU A 80 -3.52 -3.22 -15.89
N THR A 81 -4.07 -3.39 -17.08
CA THR A 81 -5.44 -3.89 -17.30
C THR A 81 -5.62 -5.39 -17.02
N SER A 82 -4.53 -6.14 -16.99
CA SER A 82 -4.55 -7.61 -16.86
C SER A 82 -3.65 -8.13 -15.74
N ALA A 83 -3.37 -7.29 -14.73
CA ALA A 83 -2.65 -7.73 -13.54
C ALA A 83 -3.52 -8.68 -12.70
N MET A 84 -2.94 -9.81 -12.28
CA MET A 84 -3.64 -10.81 -11.48
C MET A 84 -2.86 -11.13 -10.21
N SER A 85 -3.59 -11.29 -9.11
CA SER A 85 -3.02 -11.85 -7.89
C SER A 85 -2.79 -13.36 -8.05
N ASN A 86 -1.65 -13.86 -7.57
CA ASN A 86 -1.37 -15.29 -7.52
C ASN A 86 -2.24 -16.04 -6.49
N CYS A 87 -2.84 -15.32 -5.54
CA CYS A 87 -3.81 -15.83 -4.58
C CYS A 87 -4.72 -14.70 -4.12
N PRO A 88 -6.03 -14.70 -4.48
CA PRO A 88 -6.95 -13.62 -4.12
C PRO A 88 -7.53 -13.80 -2.70
N LEU A 89 -6.68 -14.08 -1.71
CA LEU A 89 -7.03 -14.26 -0.31
C LEU A 89 -6.10 -13.39 0.54
N SER A 90 -6.60 -12.71 1.56
CA SER A 90 -5.91 -11.63 2.29
C SER A 90 -4.47 -11.98 2.71
N SER A 91 -4.27 -12.88 3.67
CA SER A 91 -2.92 -13.19 4.17
C SER A 91 -2.00 -13.80 3.11
N PRO A 92 -2.42 -14.77 2.28
CA PRO A 92 -1.59 -15.30 1.20
C PRO A 92 -1.16 -14.25 0.18
N HIS A 93 -2.09 -13.34 -0.20
CA HIS A 93 -1.76 -12.22 -1.09
C HIS A 93 -0.69 -11.32 -0.46
N ARG A 94 -0.86 -10.96 0.82
CA ARG A 94 0.09 -10.09 1.55
C ARG A 94 1.46 -10.71 1.69
N GLY A 95 1.53 -12.01 2.00
CA GLY A 95 2.79 -12.74 2.01
C GLY A 95 3.47 -12.75 0.65
N SER A 96 2.71 -12.97 -0.43
CA SER A 96 3.23 -12.90 -1.79
C SER A 96 3.69 -11.49 -2.19
N LEU A 97 2.94 -10.46 -1.80
CA LEU A 97 3.28 -9.06 -2.06
C LEU A 97 4.58 -8.65 -1.35
N LEU A 98 4.73 -9.04 -0.10
CA LEU A 98 5.91 -8.70 0.69
C LEU A 98 7.18 -9.42 0.18
N THR A 99 7.07 -10.67 -0.28
CA THR A 99 8.22 -11.54 -0.55
C THR A 99 8.48 -11.80 -2.03
N GLY A 100 7.53 -11.52 -2.93
CA GLY A 100 7.57 -11.97 -4.31
C GLY A 100 7.41 -13.48 -4.49
N MET A 101 7.09 -14.23 -3.43
CA MET A 101 6.96 -15.68 -3.44
C MET A 101 5.50 -16.13 -3.53
N TYR A 102 5.27 -17.34 -4.03
CA TYR A 102 3.96 -17.99 -3.91
C TYR A 102 3.62 -18.28 -2.44
N PRO A 103 2.33 -18.38 -2.07
CA PRO A 103 1.86 -18.53 -0.69
C PRO A 103 2.56 -19.65 0.11
N ASN A 104 2.73 -20.83 -0.48
CA ASN A 104 3.41 -21.95 0.19
C ASN A 104 4.89 -21.68 0.48
N LYS A 105 5.54 -20.85 -0.34
CA LYS A 105 6.95 -20.46 -0.16
C LYS A 105 7.09 -19.33 0.86
N SER A 106 6.16 -18.39 0.90
CA SER A 106 6.17 -17.29 1.89
C SER A 106 5.83 -17.76 3.31
N GLY A 107 5.26 -18.97 3.47
CA GLY A 107 4.78 -19.52 4.73
C GLY A 107 3.30 -19.21 5.02
N ILE A 108 2.59 -18.55 4.09
CA ILE A 108 1.20 -18.14 4.29
C ILE A 108 0.27 -18.80 3.24
N PRO A 109 0.01 -20.12 3.33
CA PRO A 109 -0.89 -20.80 2.40
C PRO A 109 -2.37 -20.47 2.62
N LEU A 110 -2.75 -20.03 3.82
CA LEU A 110 -4.11 -19.70 4.25
C LEU A 110 -4.13 -18.39 5.05
N ASN A 111 -5.31 -17.83 5.31
CA ASN A 111 -5.41 -16.70 6.23
C ASN A 111 -4.87 -17.04 7.61
N CYS A 112 -4.08 -16.13 8.17
CA CYS A 112 -3.50 -16.24 9.49
C CYS A 112 -4.61 -16.14 10.55
N ASN A 113 -4.76 -17.15 11.38
CA ASN A 113 -5.56 -17.11 12.60
C ASN A 113 -5.10 -18.21 13.56
N SER A 114 -5.48 -18.15 14.83
CA SER A 114 -4.99 -19.05 15.89
C SER A 114 -5.39 -20.53 15.72
N SER A 115 -6.31 -20.87 14.81
CA SER A 115 -6.67 -22.24 14.46
C SER A 115 -5.86 -22.81 13.27
N ARG A 116 -4.94 -22.06 12.70
CA ARG A 116 -4.16 -22.43 11.51
C ARG A 116 -2.66 -22.26 11.74
N PRO A 117 -2.03 -23.15 12.54
CA PRO A 117 -0.69 -22.92 13.10
C PRO A 117 0.45 -22.76 12.09
N ILE A 118 0.23 -23.11 10.82
CA ILE A 118 1.30 -23.09 9.79
C ILE A 118 1.19 -21.84 8.91
N SER A 119 0.23 -20.95 9.14
CA SER A 119 0.00 -19.79 8.28
C SER A 119 0.60 -18.54 8.91
N SER A 120 1.87 -18.29 8.65
CA SER A 120 2.61 -17.11 9.10
C SER A 120 3.75 -16.81 8.15
N LEU A 121 4.09 -15.54 8.00
CA LEU A 121 5.26 -15.13 7.21
C LEU A 121 6.53 -15.75 7.83
N ARG A 122 7.35 -16.36 7.00
CA ARG A 122 8.60 -16.99 7.45
C ARG A 122 9.56 -15.94 7.98
N GLU A 123 10.22 -16.24 9.09
CA GLU A 123 11.21 -15.34 9.70
C GLU A 123 12.43 -15.10 8.81
N ASP A 124 12.82 -16.12 8.03
CA ASP A 124 13.94 -16.06 7.10
C ASP A 124 13.56 -15.54 5.70
N ALA A 125 12.32 -15.12 5.50
CA ALA A 125 11.89 -14.55 4.22
C ALA A 125 12.52 -13.17 4.01
N VAL A 126 13.09 -12.95 2.83
CA VAL A 126 13.52 -11.62 2.41
C VAL A 126 12.31 -10.90 1.84
N CYS A 127 11.92 -9.82 2.48
CA CYS A 127 10.83 -8.97 2.05
C CYS A 127 11.31 -7.79 1.19
N VAL A 128 10.42 -7.22 0.42
CA VAL A 128 10.70 -6.02 -0.38
C VAL A 128 11.24 -4.87 0.48
N SER A 129 10.74 -4.74 1.70
CA SER A 129 11.22 -3.76 2.70
C SER A 129 12.66 -4.00 3.14
N ASP A 130 13.09 -5.26 3.28
CA ASP A 130 14.50 -5.57 3.56
C ASP A 130 15.40 -5.11 2.42
N VAL A 131 14.96 -5.30 1.18
CA VAL A 131 15.72 -4.88 -0.01
C VAL A 131 15.83 -3.36 -0.07
N PHE A 132 14.73 -2.62 0.15
CA PHE A 132 14.76 -1.15 0.19
C PHE A 132 15.60 -0.63 1.36
N CYS A 133 15.45 -1.21 2.55
CA CYS A 133 16.23 -0.83 3.72
C CYS A 133 17.74 -1.02 3.47
N ASN A 134 18.13 -2.16 2.90
CA ASN A 134 19.52 -2.45 2.53
C ASN A 134 20.05 -1.51 1.42
N ALA A 135 19.16 -0.96 0.59
CA ALA A 135 19.49 0.05 -0.41
C ALA A 135 19.55 1.48 0.17
N GLY A 136 19.38 1.63 1.49
CA GLY A 136 19.53 2.90 2.20
C GLY A 136 18.24 3.72 2.35
N TYR A 137 17.05 3.13 2.07
CA TYR A 137 15.77 3.77 2.27
C TYR A 137 15.32 3.75 3.73
N ASP A 138 14.58 4.78 4.13
CA ASP A 138 13.75 4.71 5.33
C ASP A 138 12.45 4.01 4.98
N CYS A 139 12.16 2.89 5.65
CA CYS A 139 11.04 2.01 5.33
C CYS A 139 9.92 2.12 6.37
N ALA A 140 8.70 2.41 5.93
CA ALA A 140 7.54 2.61 6.79
C ALA A 140 6.36 1.72 6.39
N TYR A 141 5.65 1.18 7.38
CA TYR A 141 4.41 0.42 7.19
C TYR A 141 3.25 1.03 7.97
N PHE A 142 2.09 1.15 7.30
CA PHE A 142 0.86 1.69 7.90
C PHE A 142 -0.32 0.75 7.64
N GLY A 143 -1.20 0.61 8.64
CA GLY A 143 -2.47 -0.09 8.52
C GLY A 143 -2.36 -1.60 8.68
N LYS A 144 -3.26 -2.34 8.05
CA LYS A 144 -3.42 -3.79 8.17
C LYS A 144 -2.23 -4.57 7.60
N LEU A 145 -1.62 -5.43 8.42
CA LEU A 145 -0.58 -6.37 7.96
C LEU A 145 -1.15 -7.75 7.58
N HIS A 146 -1.84 -8.41 8.49
CA HIS A 146 -2.45 -9.75 8.36
C HIS A 146 -1.51 -10.81 7.73
N ALA A 147 -0.26 -10.80 8.13
CA ALA A 147 0.78 -11.73 7.65
C ALA A 147 1.45 -12.53 8.78
N ASP A 148 1.08 -12.26 10.03
CA ASP A 148 1.54 -12.98 11.20
C ASP A 148 0.45 -13.87 11.78
N PHE A 149 0.89 -15.02 12.32
CA PHE A 149 0.05 -15.90 13.09
C PHE A 149 -0.22 -15.29 14.47
N PRO A 150 -1.48 -15.16 14.90
CA PRO A 150 -1.79 -14.67 16.24
C PRO A 150 -1.22 -15.59 17.30
N THR A 151 -0.44 -15.02 18.20
CA THR A 151 0.12 -15.69 19.38
C THR A 151 -0.29 -14.95 20.65
N PRO A 152 -0.20 -15.60 21.83
CA PRO A 152 -0.47 -14.92 23.11
C PRO A 152 0.66 -13.94 23.48
N ASN A 153 0.83 -12.90 22.68
CA ASN A 153 1.93 -11.92 22.79
C ASN A 153 1.43 -10.47 22.88
N ASP A 154 0.19 -10.25 23.35
CA ASP A 154 -0.33 -8.92 23.61
C ASP A 154 0.63 -8.13 24.53
N PRO A 155 1.20 -6.99 24.11
CA PRO A 155 2.15 -6.22 24.92
C PRO A 155 1.56 -5.71 26.23
N GLU A 156 0.24 -5.46 26.27
CA GLU A 156 -0.47 -4.95 27.44
C GLU A 156 -0.99 -6.07 28.34
N ARG A 157 -1.15 -7.29 27.79
CA ARG A 157 -1.66 -8.47 28.49
C ARG A 157 -0.76 -9.68 28.22
N PRO A 158 0.44 -9.75 28.83
CA PRO A 158 1.39 -10.83 28.56
C PRO A 158 0.78 -12.22 28.74
N GLY A 159 0.99 -13.07 27.73
CA GLY A 159 0.43 -14.43 27.71
C GLY A 159 -1.01 -14.53 27.21
N GLN A 160 -1.59 -13.45 26.69
CA GLN A 160 -2.92 -13.43 26.09
C GLN A 160 -2.85 -13.02 24.61
N TYR A 161 -3.87 -13.37 23.82
CA TYR A 161 -4.07 -12.84 22.48
C TYR A 161 -4.51 -11.38 22.56
N VAL A 162 -4.28 -10.63 21.49
CA VAL A 162 -4.69 -9.21 21.41
C VAL A 162 -6.20 -9.03 21.32
N GLU A 163 -6.94 -10.08 21.00
CA GLU A 163 -8.40 -10.13 20.99
C GLU A 163 -8.89 -11.38 21.72
N ASP A 164 -10.09 -11.28 22.31
CA ASP A 164 -10.68 -12.39 23.08
C ASP A 164 -11.49 -13.38 22.21
N ARG A 165 -11.61 -13.11 20.92
CA ARG A 165 -12.33 -13.95 19.95
C ARG A 165 -11.59 -15.27 19.70
N VAL A 166 -12.32 -16.37 19.57
CA VAL A 166 -11.80 -17.69 19.26
C VAL A 166 -12.39 -18.18 17.93
N PRO A 167 -11.56 -18.45 16.90
CA PRO A 167 -10.11 -18.26 16.87
C PRO A 167 -9.74 -16.76 16.87
N ALA A 168 -8.59 -16.43 17.43
CA ALA A 168 -8.02 -15.10 17.30
C ALA A 168 -7.51 -14.88 15.87
N TRP A 169 -7.75 -13.69 15.34
CA TRP A 169 -7.35 -13.29 13.98
C TRP A 169 -6.29 -12.20 14.02
N ASP A 170 -6.46 -11.27 14.95
CA ASP A 170 -5.56 -10.15 15.07
C ASP A 170 -4.24 -10.54 15.74
N ALA A 171 -3.17 -9.86 15.35
CA ALA A 171 -1.83 -10.17 15.82
C ALA A 171 -1.02 -8.89 16.08
N TYR A 172 -0.35 -8.84 17.21
CA TYR A 172 0.75 -7.92 17.42
C TYR A 172 2.01 -8.44 16.71
N THR A 173 2.64 -7.59 15.87
CA THR A 173 3.88 -7.91 15.18
C THR A 173 5.06 -7.31 15.93
N PRO A 174 5.87 -8.12 16.63
CA PRO A 174 7.04 -7.64 17.36
C PRO A 174 8.13 -7.15 16.40
N LYS A 175 9.05 -6.33 16.92
CA LYS A 175 10.03 -5.60 16.10
C LYS A 175 10.89 -6.50 15.20
N GLU A 176 11.28 -7.65 15.70
CA GLU A 176 12.10 -8.65 14.99
C GLU A 176 11.40 -9.29 13.79
N ARG A 177 10.08 -9.16 13.69
CA ARG A 177 9.27 -9.71 12.59
C ARG A 177 8.81 -8.66 11.59
N ARG A 178 9.30 -7.41 11.69
CA ARG A 178 8.88 -6.28 10.82
C ARG A 178 9.66 -6.19 9.51
N HIS A 179 10.56 -7.11 9.20
CA HIS A 179 11.25 -7.27 7.92
C HIS A 179 11.72 -5.94 7.29
N GLY A 180 12.66 -5.24 7.96
CA GLY A 180 13.26 -4.01 7.44
C GLY A 180 12.41 -2.74 7.59
N PHE A 181 11.15 -2.80 8.02
CA PHE A 181 10.38 -1.62 8.35
C PHE A 181 10.88 -1.00 9.66
N ASN A 182 11.46 0.19 9.58
CA ASN A 182 12.01 0.93 10.72
C ASN A 182 11.01 1.96 11.30
N TYR A 183 9.96 2.33 10.57
CA TYR A 183 8.79 3.02 11.09
C TYR A 183 7.56 2.12 10.97
N TRP A 184 6.81 2.01 12.06
CA TRP A 184 5.71 1.08 12.18
C TRP A 184 4.47 1.72 12.79
N TYR A 185 3.33 1.58 12.13
CA TYR A 185 2.02 1.98 12.65
C TYR A 185 0.96 1.02 12.08
N SER A 186 0.79 -0.15 12.70
CA SER A 186 0.12 -1.27 12.08
C SER A 186 -0.57 -2.17 13.10
N TYR A 187 -1.42 -3.05 12.60
CA TYR A 187 -2.11 -4.13 13.31
C TYR A 187 -2.19 -5.37 12.42
N GLY A 188 -2.61 -6.49 12.96
CA GLY A 188 -2.81 -7.72 12.19
C GLY A 188 -4.02 -7.60 11.27
N THR A 189 -5.22 -7.92 11.77
CA THR A 189 -6.51 -7.74 11.08
C THR A 189 -7.62 -7.48 12.07
N PHE A 190 -8.33 -6.38 11.90
CA PHE A 190 -9.39 -5.95 12.79
C PHE A 190 -10.47 -5.18 12.01
N ASP A 191 -11.73 -5.58 12.16
CA ASP A 191 -12.82 -5.11 11.29
C ASP A 191 -13.73 -4.06 11.95
N GLU A 192 -13.21 -3.31 12.92
CA GLU A 192 -13.89 -2.14 13.53
C GLU A 192 -13.36 -0.85 12.88
N HIS A 193 -13.94 -0.48 11.72
CA HIS A 193 -13.36 0.54 10.84
C HIS A 193 -13.34 1.96 11.42
N LYS A 194 -14.25 2.30 12.37
CA LYS A 194 -14.28 3.61 13.07
C LYS A 194 -13.66 3.57 14.47
N ASN A 195 -13.30 2.40 14.96
CA ASN A 195 -12.62 2.23 16.23
C ASN A 195 -11.41 1.30 16.05
N PRO A 196 -10.53 1.59 15.08
CA PRO A 196 -9.35 0.77 14.85
C PRO A 196 -8.37 0.89 16.00
N HIS A 197 -7.42 -0.03 16.06
CA HIS A 197 -6.25 0.12 16.91
C HIS A 197 -4.97 -0.12 16.09
N TYR A 198 -3.87 0.39 16.60
CA TYR A 198 -2.55 0.27 15.98
C TYR A 198 -1.49 0.13 17.05
N TRP A 199 -0.39 -0.52 16.72
CA TRP A 199 0.84 -0.45 17.48
C TRP A 199 1.87 0.38 16.72
N ASP A 200 2.51 1.30 17.44
CA ASP A 200 3.56 2.14 16.87
C ASP A 200 4.93 1.43 16.83
N THR A 201 5.95 2.15 16.39
CA THR A 201 7.33 1.66 16.30
C THR A 201 7.83 1.12 17.64
N GLU A 202 7.43 1.74 18.75
CA GLU A 202 7.83 1.36 20.10
C GLU A 202 6.94 0.26 20.73
N GLY A 203 5.93 -0.19 19.99
CA GLY A 203 4.98 -1.22 20.45
C GLY A 203 3.87 -0.66 21.37
N ARG A 204 3.69 0.65 21.43
CA ARG A 204 2.59 1.27 22.18
C ARG A 204 1.32 1.19 21.37
N ARG A 205 0.22 0.84 22.03
CA ARG A 205 -1.10 0.78 21.43
C ARG A 205 -1.74 2.17 21.32
N HIS A 206 -2.43 2.38 20.21
CA HIS A 206 -3.22 3.58 19.91
C HIS A 206 -4.62 3.15 19.46
N ASP A 207 -5.65 3.71 20.05
CA ASP A 207 -7.07 3.41 19.77
C ASP A 207 -7.78 4.69 19.29
N PRO A 208 -7.55 5.15 18.05
CA PRO A 208 -8.21 6.34 17.52
C PRO A 208 -9.71 6.09 17.31
N ARG A 209 -10.51 7.18 17.45
CA ARG A 209 -11.95 7.20 17.16
C ARG A 209 -12.20 7.88 15.83
N GLU A 210 -11.62 7.29 14.79
CA GLU A 210 -11.60 7.83 13.44
C GLU A 210 -11.69 6.70 12.44
N TRP A 211 -12.29 6.94 11.27
CA TRP A 211 -12.37 5.94 10.22
C TRP A 211 -10.97 5.58 9.69
N SER A 212 -10.61 4.30 9.71
CA SER A 212 -9.25 3.82 9.57
C SER A 212 -8.49 4.33 8.33
N PRO A 213 -9.06 4.39 7.10
CA PRO A 213 -8.31 4.92 5.95
C PRO A 213 -7.95 6.41 6.07
N LEU A 214 -8.83 7.24 6.64
CA LEU A 214 -8.53 8.66 6.87
C LEU A 214 -7.47 8.84 7.95
N HIS A 215 -7.54 8.05 9.01
CA HIS A 215 -6.53 8.04 10.06
C HIS A 215 -5.17 7.59 9.51
N GLU A 216 -5.13 6.49 8.76
CA GLU A 216 -3.92 5.94 8.16
C GLU A 216 -3.28 6.92 7.17
N SER A 217 -4.09 7.54 6.28
CA SER A 217 -3.58 8.57 5.37
C SER A 217 -3.04 9.79 6.13
N GLY A 218 -3.71 10.23 7.21
CA GLY A 218 -3.21 11.27 8.10
C GLY A 218 -1.86 10.95 8.71
N LYS A 219 -1.64 9.69 9.14
CA LYS A 219 -0.34 9.22 9.65
C LYS A 219 0.74 9.20 8.56
N VAL A 220 0.39 8.79 7.33
CA VAL A 220 1.30 8.89 6.19
C VAL A 220 1.68 10.34 5.92
N VAL A 221 0.71 11.26 5.94
CA VAL A 221 0.97 12.71 5.77
C VAL A 221 1.90 13.24 6.84
N SER A 222 1.69 12.89 8.11
CA SER A 222 2.59 13.25 9.22
C SER A 222 4.02 12.72 9.01
N TYR A 223 4.14 11.47 8.53
CA TYR A 223 5.44 10.89 8.18
C TYR A 223 6.12 11.61 7.02
N LEU A 224 5.38 11.96 5.96
CA LEU A 224 5.89 12.73 4.82
C LEU A 224 6.39 14.11 5.26
N LYS A 225 5.66 14.80 6.14
CA LYS A 225 6.05 16.07 6.76
C LYS A 225 7.22 15.92 7.75
N ASN A 226 7.61 14.70 8.05
CA ASN A 226 8.63 14.35 9.05
C ASN A 226 8.32 14.94 10.44
N GLU A 227 7.05 14.94 10.83
CA GLU A 227 6.61 15.36 12.17
C GLU A 227 7.28 14.46 13.22
N GLY A 228 7.86 15.09 14.23
CA GLY A 228 8.61 14.37 15.27
C GLY A 228 9.99 13.84 14.84
N ASN A 229 10.48 14.22 13.66
CA ASN A 229 11.78 13.77 13.12
C ASN A 229 11.90 12.24 13.05
N VAL A 230 10.85 11.59 12.57
CA VAL A 230 10.71 10.12 12.54
C VAL A 230 11.48 9.45 11.41
N ARG A 231 12.00 10.21 10.44
CA ARG A 231 12.82 9.73 9.32
C ARG A 231 14.01 10.67 9.04
N ASP A 232 15.02 10.15 8.36
CA ASP A 232 16.11 10.99 7.84
C ASP A 232 15.65 11.69 6.54
N PRO A 233 15.56 13.04 6.51
CA PRO A 233 15.11 13.76 5.33
C PRO A 233 16.09 13.67 4.14
N LYS A 234 17.31 13.18 4.35
CA LYS A 234 18.32 12.99 3.30
C LYS A 234 18.22 11.63 2.61
N LYS A 235 17.45 10.69 3.17
CA LYS A 235 17.24 9.37 2.59
C LYS A 235 15.95 9.35 1.78
N PRO A 236 15.90 8.55 0.71
CA PRO A 236 14.64 8.20 0.09
C PRO A 236 13.80 7.35 1.06
N PHE A 237 12.50 7.35 0.88
CA PHE A 237 11.60 6.51 1.68
C PHE A 237 10.89 5.45 0.82
N PHE A 238 10.61 4.31 1.46
CA PHE A 238 9.71 3.28 0.98
C PHE A 238 8.55 3.13 1.96
N ILE A 239 7.33 3.42 1.52
CA ILE A 239 6.13 3.37 2.35
C ILE A 239 5.17 2.30 1.79
N MET A 240 4.67 1.42 2.66
CA MET A 240 3.54 0.55 2.37
C MET A 240 2.34 0.94 3.22
N VAL A 241 1.16 1.04 2.59
CA VAL A 241 -0.10 1.40 3.24
C VAL A 241 -1.14 0.33 2.94
N GLY A 242 -1.44 -0.49 3.92
CA GLY A 242 -2.44 -1.56 3.84
C GLY A 242 -3.77 -1.13 4.44
N MET A 243 -4.64 -0.47 3.68
CA MET A 243 -5.95 -0.06 4.18
C MET A 243 -6.88 -1.28 4.32
N ASN A 244 -7.55 -1.44 5.47
CA ASN A 244 -8.52 -2.53 5.62
C ASN A 244 -9.79 -2.28 4.80
N PRO A 245 -10.48 -1.11 4.83
CA PRO A 245 -11.56 -0.83 3.91
C PRO A 245 -11.10 -0.83 2.44
N PRO A 246 -11.98 -1.23 1.51
CA PRO A 246 -13.39 -1.57 1.69
C PRO A 246 -13.64 -3.04 2.09
N HIS A 247 -12.82 -3.64 2.95
CA HIS A 247 -13.14 -4.95 3.54
C HIS A 247 -14.43 -4.89 4.37
N SER A 248 -15.16 -6.02 4.43
CA SER A 248 -16.34 -6.11 5.32
C SER A 248 -15.99 -5.73 6.77
N PRO A 249 -16.99 -5.28 7.57
CA PRO A 249 -18.44 -5.37 7.36
C PRO A 249 -19.02 -4.23 6.51
N TYR A 250 -20.29 -4.42 6.05
CA TYR A 250 -21.07 -3.47 5.25
C TYR A 250 -22.49 -3.40 5.80
N ARG A 251 -22.66 -3.06 7.07
CA ARG A 251 -23.93 -3.20 7.82
C ARG A 251 -24.57 -1.86 8.17
N SER A 252 -23.74 -0.85 8.42
CA SER A 252 -24.18 0.43 8.96
C SER A 252 -23.20 1.55 8.63
N LEU A 253 -23.52 2.75 9.12
CA LEU A 253 -22.62 3.90 9.05
C LEU A 253 -21.36 3.75 9.92
N ASP A 254 -21.26 2.69 10.74
CA ASP A 254 -20.00 2.38 11.45
C ASP A 254 -18.92 1.86 10.51
N ASP A 255 -19.34 1.37 9.34
CA ASP A 255 -18.46 0.71 8.37
C ASP A 255 -17.95 1.67 7.26
N CYS A 256 -18.51 2.89 7.16
CA CYS A 256 -18.13 3.88 6.17
C CYS A 256 -18.39 5.32 6.67
N MET A 257 -17.98 6.31 5.91
CA MET A 257 -18.28 7.71 6.22
C MET A 257 -19.68 8.07 5.73
N GLU A 258 -20.44 8.82 6.53
CA GLU A 258 -21.81 9.23 6.21
C GLU A 258 -21.87 10.11 4.95
N GLU A 259 -20.91 11.00 4.77
CA GLU A 259 -20.82 11.86 3.60
C GLU A 259 -20.69 11.05 2.30
N ASP A 260 -19.90 9.96 2.31
CA ASP A 260 -19.74 9.07 1.18
C ASP A 260 -21.00 8.20 0.97
N PHE A 261 -21.63 7.74 2.07
CA PHE A 261 -22.90 7.01 1.99
C PHE A 261 -24.03 7.83 1.39
N ASN A 262 -24.04 9.14 1.65
CA ASN A 262 -25.06 10.05 1.13
C ASN A 262 -25.08 10.11 -0.41
N LEU A 263 -23.98 9.76 -1.08
CA LEU A 263 -23.94 9.65 -2.55
C LEU A 263 -24.78 8.48 -3.08
N TYR A 264 -24.99 7.47 -2.27
CA TYR A 264 -25.63 6.21 -2.70
C TYR A 264 -26.98 5.92 -2.03
N LYS A 265 -27.31 6.55 -0.90
CA LYS A 265 -28.48 6.21 -0.07
C LYS A 265 -29.81 6.25 -0.80
N ASN A 266 -29.99 7.18 -1.74
CA ASN A 266 -31.24 7.39 -2.46
C ASN A 266 -31.22 6.81 -3.89
N GLN A 267 -30.12 6.19 -4.33
CA GLN A 267 -30.06 5.58 -5.65
C GLN A 267 -30.83 4.26 -5.65
N PRO A 268 -31.59 3.93 -6.71
CA PRO A 268 -32.21 2.61 -6.83
C PRO A 268 -31.18 1.49 -6.76
N LEU A 269 -31.45 0.41 -6.04
CA LEU A 269 -30.51 -0.72 -5.96
C LEU A 269 -30.18 -1.34 -7.32
N ASP A 270 -31.17 -1.41 -8.22
CA ASP A 270 -30.96 -1.90 -9.59
C ASP A 270 -29.97 -1.05 -10.39
N SER A 271 -29.81 0.24 -10.05
CA SER A 271 -28.80 1.11 -10.66
C SER A 271 -27.40 0.91 -10.05
N LEU A 272 -27.34 0.41 -8.83
CA LEU A 272 -26.07 0.10 -8.14
C LEU A 272 -25.57 -1.31 -8.44
N LEU A 273 -26.48 -2.28 -8.55
CA LEU A 273 -26.16 -3.69 -8.77
C LEU A 273 -26.13 -4.02 -10.27
N VAL A 274 -25.19 -3.46 -10.99
CA VAL A 274 -25.11 -3.50 -12.46
C VAL A 274 -24.55 -4.80 -13.04
N ARG A 275 -24.17 -5.75 -12.19
CA ARG A 275 -23.56 -7.01 -12.64
C ARG A 275 -24.60 -8.07 -12.94
N PRO A 276 -24.35 -8.98 -13.91
CA PRO A 276 -25.30 -10.03 -14.27
C PRO A 276 -25.65 -10.99 -13.12
N ASN A 277 -24.74 -11.14 -12.15
CA ASN A 277 -24.92 -12.01 -10.98
C ASN A 277 -25.36 -11.25 -9.71
N ALA A 278 -25.77 -9.99 -9.84
CA ALA A 278 -26.28 -9.17 -8.75
C ALA A 278 -27.78 -8.90 -8.95
N ASP A 279 -28.55 -8.97 -7.87
CA ASP A 279 -29.99 -8.76 -7.88
C ASP A 279 -30.39 -7.91 -6.67
N SER A 280 -31.21 -6.89 -6.88
CA SER A 280 -31.75 -6.02 -5.83
C SER A 280 -32.63 -6.77 -4.81
N LYS A 281 -33.09 -7.98 -5.12
CA LYS A 281 -33.86 -8.86 -4.23
C LYS A 281 -32.94 -9.74 -3.34
N MET A 282 -31.65 -9.73 -3.52
CA MET A 282 -30.73 -10.49 -2.66
C MET A 282 -30.82 -10.00 -1.21
N LEU A 283 -30.72 -10.92 -0.25
CA LEU A 283 -30.84 -10.64 1.18
C LEU A 283 -29.91 -9.49 1.66
N LYS A 284 -28.73 -9.36 1.06
CA LYS A 284 -27.74 -8.35 1.42
C LYS A 284 -27.56 -7.27 0.35
N ALA A 285 -28.52 -7.04 -0.53
CA ALA A 285 -28.41 -6.06 -1.61
C ALA A 285 -28.08 -4.65 -1.09
N GLU A 286 -28.68 -4.23 0.02
CA GLU A 286 -28.39 -2.94 0.67
C GLU A 286 -26.94 -2.75 1.08
N SER A 287 -26.18 -3.82 1.34
CA SER A 287 -24.76 -3.76 1.66
C SER A 287 -23.92 -3.12 0.55
N ALA A 288 -24.42 -3.09 -0.69
CA ALA A 288 -23.75 -2.44 -1.81
C ALA A 288 -23.54 -0.94 -1.56
N ARG A 289 -24.47 -0.26 -0.89
CA ARG A 289 -24.37 1.18 -0.58
C ARG A 289 -23.20 1.47 0.35
N TYR A 290 -23.06 0.66 1.40
CA TYR A 290 -21.97 0.79 2.37
C TYR A 290 -20.62 0.42 1.75
N TYR A 291 -20.61 -0.61 0.90
CA TYR A 291 -19.40 -0.97 0.15
C TYR A 291 -18.95 0.16 -0.78
N PHE A 292 -19.86 0.75 -1.56
CA PHE A 292 -19.53 1.84 -2.49
C PHE A 292 -19.12 3.11 -1.74
N ALA A 293 -19.78 3.41 -0.62
CA ALA A 293 -19.37 4.49 0.27
C ALA A 293 -17.95 4.28 0.81
N SER A 294 -17.63 3.05 1.22
CA SER A 294 -16.30 2.70 1.70
C SER A 294 -15.24 2.83 0.59
N VAL A 295 -15.56 2.42 -0.65
CA VAL A 295 -14.71 2.62 -1.83
C VAL A 295 -14.43 4.11 -2.07
N THR A 296 -15.47 4.95 -2.05
CA THR A 296 -15.31 6.42 -2.21
C THR A 296 -14.46 7.04 -1.10
N GLY A 297 -14.65 6.60 0.13
CA GLY A 297 -13.84 7.07 1.25
C GLY A 297 -12.36 6.68 1.14
N VAL A 298 -12.07 5.46 0.66
CA VAL A 298 -10.69 5.01 0.38
C VAL A 298 -10.06 5.86 -0.73
N ASP A 299 -10.80 6.19 -1.79
CA ASP A 299 -10.35 7.10 -2.85
C ASP A 299 -9.96 8.47 -2.28
N ARG A 300 -10.78 9.01 -1.36
CA ARG A 300 -10.51 10.28 -0.68
C ARG A 300 -9.25 10.20 0.20
N ALA A 301 -9.11 9.13 0.98
CA ALA A 301 -7.92 8.90 1.81
C ALA A 301 -6.64 8.78 0.98
N PHE A 302 -6.71 8.08 -0.16
CA PHE A 302 -5.62 8.05 -1.13
C PHE A 302 -5.30 9.44 -1.69
N GLY A 303 -6.33 10.23 -2.00
CA GLY A 303 -6.19 11.62 -2.45
C GLY A 303 -5.40 12.50 -1.47
N GLN A 304 -5.59 12.33 -0.16
CA GLN A 304 -4.83 13.08 0.86
C GLN A 304 -3.32 12.81 0.77
N ILE A 305 -2.93 11.55 0.49
CA ILE A 305 -1.52 11.20 0.31
C ILE A 305 -0.94 11.90 -0.93
N LEU A 306 -1.68 11.90 -2.05
CA LEU A 306 -1.25 12.56 -3.28
C LEU A 306 -1.13 14.07 -3.11
N ASP A 307 -2.09 14.69 -2.40
CA ASP A 307 -2.06 16.13 -2.12
C ASP A 307 -0.85 16.51 -1.27
N ALA A 308 -0.55 15.73 -0.23
CA ALA A 308 0.63 15.95 0.61
C ALA A 308 1.93 15.82 -0.17
N LEU A 309 2.05 14.87 -1.11
CA LEU A 309 3.22 14.77 -1.98
C LEU A 309 3.40 16.03 -2.81
N LYS A 310 2.33 16.56 -3.40
CA LYS A 310 2.35 17.81 -4.19
C LYS A 310 2.70 19.02 -3.32
N GLU A 311 2.05 19.18 -2.18
CA GLU A 311 2.29 20.28 -1.23
C GLU A 311 3.74 20.33 -0.73
N LEU A 312 4.36 19.16 -0.53
CA LEU A 312 5.74 19.04 -0.08
C LEU A 312 6.77 19.05 -1.22
N GLY A 313 6.33 19.11 -2.48
CA GLY A 313 7.20 19.06 -3.67
C GLY A 313 7.90 17.71 -3.85
N LEU A 314 7.35 16.64 -3.28
CA LEU A 314 7.88 15.27 -3.35
C LEU A 314 7.36 14.48 -4.54
N ASP A 315 6.27 14.93 -5.17
CA ASP A 315 5.56 14.25 -6.26
C ASP A 315 6.47 13.93 -7.45
N LYS A 316 7.40 14.84 -7.80
CA LYS A 316 8.30 14.69 -8.96
C LYS A 316 9.37 13.60 -8.78
N ASN A 317 9.66 13.22 -7.55
CA ASN A 317 10.66 12.19 -7.24
C ASN A 317 10.05 11.04 -6.41
N THR A 318 8.76 10.77 -6.58
CA THR A 318 8.08 9.68 -5.88
C THR A 318 7.31 8.81 -6.87
N ILE A 319 7.60 7.52 -6.84
CA ILE A 319 6.82 6.50 -7.54
C ILE A 319 5.65 6.12 -6.61
N VAL A 320 4.42 6.32 -7.08
CA VAL A 320 3.22 5.87 -6.38
C VAL A 320 2.65 4.67 -7.13
N ALA A 321 2.54 3.55 -6.44
CA ALA A 321 1.93 2.34 -6.96
C ALA A 321 0.67 2.01 -6.16
N VAL A 322 -0.42 1.71 -6.86
CA VAL A 322 -1.69 1.27 -6.26
C VAL A 322 -2.02 -0.11 -6.76
N SER A 323 -2.29 -1.02 -5.83
CA SER A 323 -2.91 -2.30 -6.13
C SER A 323 -4.04 -2.58 -5.13
N TYR A 324 -4.66 -3.75 -5.23
CA TYR A 324 -5.75 -4.14 -4.34
C TYR A 324 -5.78 -5.65 -4.19
N THR A 325 -6.26 -6.12 -3.04
CA THR A 325 -6.55 -7.54 -2.89
C THR A 325 -7.88 -7.82 -3.58
N HIS A 326 -7.85 -8.56 -4.68
CA HIS A 326 -9.05 -8.97 -5.38
C HIS A 326 -9.57 -10.26 -4.76
N LEU A 327 -10.65 -10.14 -3.99
CA LEU A 327 -11.50 -11.28 -3.69
C LEU A 327 -12.52 -11.43 -4.84
N THR A 328 -12.40 -12.49 -5.60
CA THR A 328 -13.60 -13.07 -6.22
C THR A 328 -14.47 -13.49 -5.05
N LEU A 329 -15.56 -12.77 -4.80
CA LEU A 329 -16.50 -13.16 -3.76
C LEU A 329 -16.85 -14.64 -3.98
N PRO A 330 -16.72 -15.50 -2.96
CA PRO A 330 -17.41 -16.76 -3.01
C PRO A 330 -18.90 -16.43 -3.13
N THR A 331 -19.49 -16.91 -4.18
CA THR A 331 -20.93 -16.76 -4.47
C THR A 331 -21.81 -17.47 -3.45
N ASN A 332 -21.24 -18.00 -2.37
CA ASN A 332 -21.91 -18.78 -1.34
C ASN A 332 -21.40 -18.38 0.05
N SER A 333 -22.03 -17.39 0.62
CA SER A 333 -22.17 -17.26 2.07
C SER A 333 -23.36 -16.38 2.42
#